data_6cd726ba727c79b29512c8bcf3886ae0
#
_entry.id   6cd726ba727c79b29512c8bcf3886ae0
#
_cell.length_a   1.000
_cell.length_b   1.000
_cell.length_c   1.000
_cell.angle_alpha   90.00
_cell.angle_beta   90.00
_cell.angle_gamma   90.00
#
_symmetry.space_group_name_H-M   'P 1'
#
loop_
_entity.id
_entity.type
_entity.pdbx_description
1 polymer ?
#
loop_
_entity_poly.entity_id
_entity_poly.type
_entity_poly.pdbx_seq_one_letter_code
_entity_poly.pdbx_strand_id
1 'polypeptide(L)'
;MRRPDAAARAADEDRAEEAGAGAAGADESGQPGVAPVTLVQFPPVWGRNASPFGLKLESWLRLAEIPFEVIESANFRRAPKGKLPYIVDGGRAIGDSTLIIEHLKATRGIDPDATLDRRERAESVALQRLFEDHLYYVLAYSRWIDEEGWEPTATAFLGRLPRAVRRLARTVVRERVRKMLHFQGLGRHTREEIYAFARADLEAAAEHLGDKPFFAGDRLTTIDAVAFGLLANVYLVPLDTELRRVALEYPNLLAWCDSMEQGLQAGG
;
A
#
# COMPACT_ATOMS: atom_id res chain seq x y z
N MET A 1 6.73 -38.57 14.38
CA MET A 1 6.08 -37.49 13.62
C MET A 1 5.05 -36.84 14.54
N ARG A 2 5.45 -35.79 15.27
CA ARG A 2 4.58 -35.07 16.23
C ARG A 2 3.91 -33.92 15.54
N ARG A 3 2.56 -33.82 15.68
CA ARG A 3 1.76 -32.70 15.18
C ARG A 3 2.08 -31.43 15.97
N PRO A 4 2.21 -30.23 15.34
CA PRO A 4 2.43 -29.01 16.09
C PRO A 4 1.15 -28.51 16.76
N ASP A 5 1.37 -27.92 17.88
CA ASP A 5 0.60 -27.41 19.00
C ASP A 5 -0.76 -26.78 18.65
N ALA A 6 -1.82 -27.35 19.24
CA ALA A 6 -3.20 -26.83 19.22
C ALA A 6 -3.36 -25.54 20.07
N ALA A 7 -2.46 -25.28 21.00
CA ALA A 7 -2.54 -24.14 21.92
C ALA A 7 -2.27 -22.78 21.24
N ALA A 8 -1.41 -22.74 20.21
CA ALA A 8 -1.14 -21.53 19.45
C ALA A 8 -2.30 -21.14 18.52
N ARG A 9 -3.21 -22.07 18.20
CA ARG A 9 -4.40 -21.81 17.39
C ARG A 9 -5.54 -21.18 18.20
N ALA A 10 -5.71 -21.56 19.46
CA ALA A 10 -6.77 -21.06 20.32
C ALA A 10 -6.54 -19.60 20.75
N ALA A 11 -5.30 -19.19 20.99
CA ALA A 11 -4.98 -17.82 21.40
C ALA A 11 -5.19 -16.76 20.29
N ASP A 12 -5.14 -17.18 19.02
CA ASP A 12 -5.35 -16.30 17.86
C ASP A 12 -6.85 -16.25 17.46
N GLU A 13 -7.63 -17.26 17.86
CA GLU A 13 -9.09 -17.32 17.65
C GLU A 13 -9.84 -16.43 18.67
N ASP A 14 -9.44 -16.42 19.94
CA ASP A 14 -10.04 -15.60 20.99
C ASP A 14 -9.85 -14.09 20.76
N ARG A 15 -8.71 -13.66 20.23
CA ARG A 15 -8.48 -12.23 19.94
C ARG A 15 -9.28 -11.67 18.78
N ALA A 16 -9.76 -12.52 17.87
CA ALA A 16 -10.56 -12.08 16.71
C ALA A 16 -12.07 -12.09 17.02
N GLU A 17 -12.52 -12.89 17.99
CA GLU A 17 -13.92 -12.86 18.48
C GLU A 17 -14.15 -11.70 19.46
N GLU A 18 -13.17 -11.33 20.29
CA GLU A 18 -13.29 -10.18 21.19
C GLU A 18 -13.32 -8.82 20.47
N ALA A 19 -12.73 -8.71 19.27
CA ALA A 19 -12.77 -7.47 18.48
C ALA A 19 -14.16 -7.18 17.83
N GLY A 20 -15.08 -8.15 17.86
CA GLY A 20 -16.42 -8.02 17.28
C GLY A 20 -17.51 -7.50 18.24
N ALA A 21 -17.23 -7.35 19.53
CA ALA A 21 -18.21 -7.03 20.57
C ALA A 21 -18.03 -5.65 21.23
N GLY A 22 -17.35 -4.71 20.55
CA GLY A 22 -17.20 -3.33 21.01
C GLY A 22 -18.46 -2.50 20.74
N ALA A 23 -19.20 -2.17 21.78
CA ALA A 23 -20.41 -1.36 21.77
C ALA A 23 -20.18 0.01 21.10
N ALA A 24 -21.14 0.46 20.30
CA ALA A 24 -21.25 1.81 19.79
C ALA A 24 -21.29 2.81 20.95
N GLY A 25 -20.18 3.46 21.22
CA GLY A 25 -20.12 4.64 22.08
C GLY A 25 -20.65 5.84 21.29
N ALA A 26 -21.76 6.41 21.70
CA ALA A 26 -22.20 7.70 21.20
C ALA A 26 -21.26 8.77 21.79
N ASP A 27 -20.70 9.62 20.93
CA ASP A 27 -20.04 10.86 21.32
C ASP A 27 -21.09 11.81 21.95
N GLU A 28 -20.70 12.56 22.97
CA GLU A 28 -21.57 13.50 23.69
C GLU A 28 -22.14 14.63 22.81
N SER A 29 -21.72 14.73 21.52
CA SER A 29 -22.19 15.71 20.54
C SER A 29 -23.51 15.35 19.83
N GLY A 30 -24.02 14.12 20.02
CA GLY A 30 -25.33 13.69 19.46
C GLY A 30 -25.34 13.47 17.94
N GLN A 31 -24.23 13.59 17.25
CA GLN A 31 -24.09 13.13 15.86
C GLN A 31 -23.63 11.66 15.83
N PRO A 32 -24.24 10.80 14.99
CA PRO A 32 -23.76 9.44 14.86
C PRO A 32 -22.33 9.50 14.25
N GLY A 33 -21.32 9.36 15.10
CA GLY A 33 -19.93 9.29 14.67
C GLY A 33 -19.76 8.18 13.64
N VAL A 34 -18.96 8.41 12.62
CA VAL A 34 -18.62 7.38 11.63
C VAL A 34 -17.94 6.22 12.38
N ALA A 35 -18.56 5.04 12.38
CA ALA A 35 -18.01 3.89 13.08
C ALA A 35 -16.63 3.53 12.50
N PRO A 36 -15.62 3.25 13.34
CA PRO A 36 -14.28 2.93 12.87
C PRO A 36 -14.27 1.62 12.07
N VAL A 37 -13.40 1.56 11.08
CA VAL A 37 -13.13 0.32 10.34
C VAL A 37 -11.83 -0.33 10.89
N THR A 38 -11.75 -1.65 10.86
CA THR A 38 -10.50 -2.35 11.17
C THR A 38 -9.69 -2.54 9.91
N LEU A 39 -8.52 -1.91 9.83
CA LEU A 39 -7.56 -2.07 8.72
C LEU A 39 -6.56 -3.17 9.07
N VAL A 40 -6.57 -4.27 8.31
CA VAL A 40 -5.59 -5.35 8.46
C VAL A 40 -4.54 -5.23 7.39
N GLN A 41 -3.29 -5.02 7.81
CA GLN A 41 -2.16 -4.75 6.91
C GLN A 41 -0.85 -5.34 7.43
N PHE A 42 0.21 -5.29 6.62
CA PHE A 42 1.54 -5.68 7.05
C PHE A 42 2.06 -4.79 8.18
N PRO A 43 2.85 -5.37 9.12
CA PRO A 43 3.59 -4.56 10.06
C PRO A 43 4.54 -3.59 9.32
N PRO A 44 4.80 -2.41 9.91
CA PRO A 44 5.66 -1.42 9.29
C PRO A 44 7.09 -1.94 9.11
N VAL A 45 7.68 -1.56 7.98
CA VAL A 45 9.10 -1.77 7.67
C VAL A 45 9.67 -0.42 7.29
N TRP A 46 10.85 -0.09 7.77
CA TRP A 46 11.46 1.24 7.56
C TRP A 46 10.61 2.41 8.07
N GLY A 47 9.87 2.21 9.17
CA GLY A 47 9.06 3.23 9.80
C GLY A 47 7.71 3.52 9.11
N ARG A 48 7.35 2.76 8.06
CA ARG A 48 6.08 2.92 7.32
C ARG A 48 5.54 1.60 6.79
N ASN A 49 4.32 1.60 6.30
CA ASN A 49 3.80 0.46 5.58
C ASN A 49 4.57 0.31 4.25
N ALA A 50 5.37 -0.75 4.14
CA ALA A 50 6.17 -1.03 2.96
C ALA A 50 5.37 -1.69 1.81
N SER A 51 4.08 -1.94 2.00
CA SER A 51 3.16 -2.29 0.93
C SER A 51 2.56 -1.02 0.32
N PRO A 52 2.77 -0.73 -0.97
CA PRO A 52 2.15 0.43 -1.62
C PRO A 52 0.63 0.47 -1.47
N PHE A 53 -0.04 -0.66 -1.55
CA PHE A 53 -1.49 -0.77 -1.40
C PHE A 53 -1.96 -0.58 0.05
N GLY A 54 -1.13 -0.98 1.04
CA GLY A 54 -1.38 -0.73 2.45
C GLY A 54 -1.25 0.77 2.75
N LEU A 55 -0.16 1.39 2.31
CA LEU A 55 0.08 2.81 2.49
C LEU A 55 -0.97 3.66 1.75
N LYS A 56 -1.34 3.29 0.51
CA LYS A 56 -2.47 3.90 -0.22
C LYS A 56 -3.75 3.93 0.62
N LEU A 57 -4.14 2.77 1.14
CA LEU A 57 -5.41 2.66 1.87
C LEU A 57 -5.37 3.42 3.19
N GLU A 58 -4.28 3.33 3.93
CA GLU A 58 -4.07 4.09 5.16
C GLU A 58 -4.12 5.61 4.91
N SER A 59 -3.43 6.07 3.86
CA SER A 59 -3.44 7.49 3.47
C SER A 59 -4.83 7.95 3.03
N TRP A 60 -5.56 7.10 2.30
CA TRP A 60 -6.91 7.42 1.87
C TRP A 60 -7.90 7.50 3.03
N LEU A 61 -7.80 6.60 4.02
CA LEU A 61 -8.63 6.64 5.22
C LEU A 61 -8.40 7.93 6.02
N ARG A 62 -7.14 8.40 6.13
CA ARG A 62 -6.80 9.69 6.75
C ARG A 62 -7.36 10.86 5.95
N LEU A 63 -7.19 10.86 4.62
CA LEU A 63 -7.73 11.86 3.71
C LEU A 63 -9.26 11.98 3.82
N ALA A 64 -9.95 10.85 3.94
CA ALA A 64 -11.40 10.78 4.05
C ALA A 64 -11.90 10.99 5.49
N GLU A 65 -11.00 11.24 6.46
CA GLU A 65 -11.30 11.40 7.89
C GLU A 65 -12.14 10.24 8.45
N ILE A 66 -11.93 9.02 7.92
CA ILE A 66 -12.60 7.82 8.41
C ILE A 66 -11.80 7.24 9.57
N PRO A 67 -12.37 7.12 10.77
CA PRO A 67 -11.70 6.48 11.90
C PRO A 67 -11.37 5.04 11.60
N PHE A 68 -10.16 4.60 11.95
CA PHE A 68 -9.75 3.22 11.76
C PHE A 68 -8.77 2.74 12.83
N GLU A 69 -8.81 1.43 13.07
CA GLU A 69 -7.86 0.71 13.93
C GLU A 69 -7.01 -0.21 13.06
N VAL A 70 -5.69 -0.27 13.34
CA VAL A 70 -4.77 -1.10 12.57
C VAL A 70 -4.52 -2.42 13.28
N ILE A 71 -4.73 -3.53 12.57
CA ILE A 71 -4.23 -4.84 12.96
C ILE A 71 -3.08 -5.24 12.04
N GLU A 72 -1.89 -5.37 12.62
CA GLU A 72 -0.72 -5.84 11.91
C GLU A 72 -0.77 -7.37 11.73
N SER A 73 -0.70 -7.83 10.50
CA SER A 73 -0.73 -9.25 10.18
C SER A 73 0.10 -9.59 8.94
N ALA A 74 0.71 -10.76 8.95
CA ALA A 74 1.28 -11.38 7.76
C ALA A 74 0.48 -12.62 7.30
N ASN A 75 -0.71 -12.85 7.87
CA ASN A 75 -1.55 -14.00 7.59
C ASN A 75 -2.49 -13.75 6.39
N PHE A 76 -2.05 -14.13 5.20
CA PHE A 76 -2.85 -14.01 3.97
C PHE A 76 -4.07 -14.95 3.91
N ARG A 77 -4.11 -16.00 4.74
CA ARG A 77 -5.17 -17.03 4.65
C ARG A 77 -6.53 -16.49 5.08
N ARG A 78 -6.55 -15.46 5.94
CA ARG A 78 -7.77 -14.80 6.39
C ARG A 78 -8.19 -13.65 5.47
N ALA A 79 -7.31 -13.19 4.58
CA ALA A 79 -7.62 -12.11 3.65
C ALA A 79 -8.60 -12.59 2.57
N PRO A 80 -9.69 -11.86 2.29
CA PRO A 80 -10.75 -12.29 1.37
C PRO A 80 -10.27 -12.66 -0.04
N LYS A 81 -9.17 -12.03 -0.49
CA LYS A 81 -8.53 -12.28 -1.80
C LYS A 81 -7.12 -12.85 -1.68
N GLY A 82 -6.74 -13.38 -0.50
CA GLY A 82 -5.41 -13.90 -0.24
C GLY A 82 -4.31 -12.85 -0.31
N LYS A 83 -4.64 -11.55 -0.15
CA LYS A 83 -3.73 -10.41 -0.19
C LYS A 83 -4.07 -9.40 0.90
N LEU A 84 -3.06 -8.68 1.38
CA LEU A 84 -3.19 -7.52 2.25
C LEU A 84 -2.99 -6.22 1.42
N PRO A 85 -3.63 -5.10 1.80
CA PRO A 85 -4.52 -4.93 2.94
C PRO A 85 -5.94 -5.46 2.71
N TYR A 86 -6.70 -5.60 3.79
CA TYR A 86 -8.16 -5.70 3.78
C TYR A 86 -8.74 -4.94 4.97
N ILE A 87 -10.04 -4.64 4.93
CA ILE A 87 -10.73 -4.05 6.08
C ILE A 87 -11.79 -5.02 6.61
N VAL A 88 -12.17 -4.80 7.88
CA VAL A 88 -13.42 -5.33 8.43
C VAL A 88 -14.31 -4.13 8.73
N ASP A 89 -15.48 -4.07 8.09
CA ASP A 89 -16.48 -3.02 8.25
C ASP A 89 -17.83 -3.64 8.56
N GLY A 90 -18.39 -3.35 9.74
CA GLY A 90 -19.65 -3.96 10.21
C GLY A 90 -19.60 -5.48 10.25
N GLY A 91 -18.47 -6.10 10.60
CA GLY A 91 -18.26 -7.54 10.62
C GLY A 91 -18.00 -8.18 9.25
N ARG A 92 -18.01 -7.41 8.16
CA ARG A 92 -17.73 -7.89 6.79
C ARG A 92 -16.28 -7.60 6.40
N ALA A 93 -15.54 -8.65 6.02
CA ALA A 93 -14.20 -8.51 5.49
C ALA A 93 -14.22 -8.17 3.99
N ILE A 94 -13.52 -7.08 3.59
CA ILE A 94 -13.46 -6.57 2.21
C ILE A 94 -11.99 -6.45 1.83
N GLY A 95 -11.59 -7.11 0.76
CA GLY A 95 -10.21 -7.10 0.23
C GLY A 95 -10.12 -6.35 -1.08
N ASP A 96 -8.90 -5.89 -1.40
CA ASP A 96 -8.52 -5.02 -2.52
C ASP A 96 -8.72 -3.53 -2.23
N SER A 97 -7.61 -2.78 -2.21
CA SER A 97 -7.61 -1.37 -1.78
C SER A 97 -8.55 -0.49 -2.61
N THR A 98 -8.68 -0.73 -3.90
CA THR A 98 -9.61 0.03 -4.76
C THR A 98 -11.06 -0.30 -4.45
N LEU A 99 -11.41 -1.58 -4.29
CA LEU A 99 -12.77 -1.99 -3.94
C LEU A 99 -13.16 -1.56 -2.52
N ILE A 100 -12.19 -1.49 -1.61
CA ILE A 100 -12.40 -0.96 -0.26
C ILE A 100 -12.75 0.52 -0.33
N ILE A 101 -11.99 1.32 -1.08
CA ILE A 101 -12.24 2.74 -1.27
C ILE A 101 -13.64 2.98 -1.86
N GLU A 102 -14.01 2.26 -2.91
CA GLU A 102 -15.35 2.37 -3.53
C GLU A 102 -16.47 1.96 -2.55
N HIS A 103 -16.25 0.91 -1.76
CA HIS A 103 -17.20 0.51 -0.71
C HIS A 103 -17.38 1.63 0.31
N LEU A 104 -16.29 2.23 0.80
CA LEU A 104 -16.34 3.28 1.82
C LEU A 104 -16.97 4.57 1.26
N LYS A 105 -16.66 4.96 0.02
CA LYS A 105 -17.36 6.06 -0.65
C LYS A 105 -18.87 5.84 -0.68
N ALA A 106 -19.31 4.65 -1.09
CA ALA A 106 -20.72 4.33 -1.22
C ALA A 106 -21.44 4.24 0.14
N THR A 107 -20.79 3.70 1.18
CA THR A 107 -21.43 3.42 2.48
C THR A 107 -21.33 4.59 3.46
N ARG A 108 -20.29 5.44 3.33
CA ARG A 108 -20.07 6.58 4.23
C ARG A 108 -20.50 7.91 3.61
N GLY A 109 -20.79 7.95 2.30
CA GLY A 109 -21.14 9.18 1.59
C GLY A 109 -19.97 10.17 1.46
N ILE A 110 -18.73 9.70 1.63
CA ILE A 110 -17.51 10.51 1.59
C ILE A 110 -16.81 10.19 0.29
N ASP A 111 -16.70 11.17 -0.62
CA ASP A 111 -16.01 11.00 -1.90
C ASP A 111 -15.05 12.17 -2.16
N PRO A 112 -13.75 12.01 -1.89
CA PRO A 112 -12.75 13.02 -2.23
C PRO A 112 -12.71 13.40 -3.71
N ASP A 113 -13.23 12.53 -4.59
CA ASP A 113 -13.26 12.75 -6.04
C ASP A 113 -14.56 13.39 -6.55
N ALA A 114 -15.50 13.75 -5.64
CA ALA A 114 -16.84 14.25 -6.02
C ALA A 114 -16.79 15.46 -6.94
N THR A 115 -15.78 16.30 -6.80
CA THR A 115 -15.60 17.55 -7.55
C THR A 115 -14.85 17.40 -8.87
N LEU A 116 -14.28 16.22 -9.16
CA LEU A 116 -13.56 15.96 -10.41
C LEU A 116 -14.52 15.96 -11.60
N ASP A 117 -14.13 16.60 -12.68
CA ASP A 117 -14.84 16.51 -13.96
C ASP A 117 -14.60 15.15 -14.65
N ARG A 118 -15.23 14.94 -15.81
CA ARG A 118 -15.12 13.67 -16.57
C ARG A 118 -13.69 13.40 -17.06
N ARG A 119 -12.95 14.44 -17.42
CA ARG A 119 -11.59 14.34 -17.93
C ARG A 119 -10.63 14.05 -16.79
N GLU A 120 -10.71 14.78 -15.70
CA GLU A 120 -9.91 14.58 -14.49
C GLU A 120 -10.09 13.16 -13.91
N ARG A 121 -11.34 12.63 -13.91
CA ARG A 121 -11.61 11.25 -13.54
C ARG A 121 -10.94 10.24 -14.47
N ALA A 122 -10.95 10.48 -15.78
CA ALA A 122 -10.30 9.61 -16.74
C ALA A 122 -8.77 9.63 -16.59
N GLU A 123 -8.19 10.81 -16.37
CA GLU A 123 -6.76 11.00 -16.10
C GLU A 123 -6.37 10.30 -14.79
N SER A 124 -7.17 10.44 -13.72
CA SER A 124 -6.94 9.72 -12.43
C SER A 124 -6.94 8.21 -12.60
N VAL A 125 -7.85 7.66 -13.40
CA VAL A 125 -7.86 6.22 -13.70
C VAL A 125 -6.61 5.81 -14.47
N ALA A 126 -6.17 6.59 -15.47
CA ALA A 126 -4.96 6.28 -16.24
C ALA A 126 -3.71 6.31 -15.35
N LEU A 127 -3.57 7.32 -14.50
CA LEU A 127 -2.48 7.42 -13.53
C LEU A 127 -2.50 6.28 -12.51
N GLN A 128 -3.67 5.90 -12.00
CA GLN A 128 -3.78 4.75 -11.11
C GLN A 128 -3.24 3.49 -11.78
N ARG A 129 -3.56 3.25 -13.07
CA ARG A 129 -3.03 2.10 -13.82
C ARG A 129 -1.51 2.20 -14.01
N LEU A 130 -0.99 3.38 -14.31
CA LEU A 130 0.45 3.61 -14.38
C LEU A 130 1.12 3.23 -13.05
N PHE A 131 0.61 3.69 -11.93
CA PHE A 131 1.19 3.40 -10.63
C PHE A 131 1.00 1.94 -10.20
N GLU A 132 -0.21 1.40 -10.27
CA GLU A 132 -0.56 0.11 -9.68
C GLU A 132 -0.32 -1.09 -10.63
N ASP A 133 -0.50 -0.90 -11.94
CA ASP A 133 -0.42 -1.97 -12.93
C ASP A 133 0.91 -1.96 -13.72
N HIS A 134 1.74 -0.92 -13.56
CA HIS A 134 3.05 -0.87 -14.21
C HIS A 134 4.18 -0.56 -13.22
N LEU A 135 4.30 0.64 -12.68
CA LEU A 135 5.41 1.05 -11.81
C LEU A 135 5.53 0.20 -10.53
N TYR A 136 4.41 -0.32 -10.00
CA TYR A 136 4.43 -1.29 -8.90
C TYR A 136 5.25 -2.54 -9.22
N TYR A 137 5.19 -3.05 -10.45
CA TYR A 137 5.95 -4.25 -10.82
C TYR A 137 7.44 -3.94 -10.99
N VAL A 138 7.80 -2.71 -11.40
CA VAL A 138 9.19 -2.26 -11.37
C VAL A 138 9.70 -2.15 -9.93
N LEU A 139 8.91 -1.60 -9.00
CA LEU A 139 9.25 -1.57 -7.58
C LEU A 139 9.43 -2.98 -7.01
N ALA A 140 8.54 -3.92 -7.37
CA ALA A 140 8.66 -5.32 -6.95
C ALA A 140 9.93 -5.98 -7.51
N TYR A 141 10.27 -5.71 -8.77
CA TYR A 141 11.53 -6.14 -9.37
C TYR A 141 12.73 -5.56 -8.62
N SER A 142 12.77 -4.25 -8.45
CA SER A 142 13.86 -3.53 -7.80
C SER A 142 14.13 -4.04 -6.37
N ARG A 143 13.08 -4.35 -5.61
CA ARG A 143 13.20 -4.81 -4.23
C ARG A 143 13.52 -6.30 -4.08
N TRP A 144 12.94 -7.15 -4.92
CA TRP A 144 12.93 -8.59 -4.67
C TRP A 144 13.75 -9.40 -5.66
N ILE A 145 14.09 -8.85 -6.82
CA ILE A 145 14.80 -9.56 -7.89
C ILE A 145 16.16 -8.95 -8.17
N ASP A 146 16.25 -7.63 -8.32
CA ASP A 146 17.52 -6.93 -8.53
C ASP A 146 18.44 -7.12 -7.33
N GLU A 147 19.73 -7.38 -7.59
CA GLU A 147 20.70 -7.70 -6.54
C GLU A 147 20.92 -6.53 -5.57
N GLU A 148 20.82 -5.28 -6.02
CA GLU A 148 20.97 -4.10 -5.17
C GLU A 148 19.86 -4.01 -4.09
N GLY A 149 18.63 -4.32 -4.45
CA GLY A 149 17.47 -4.25 -3.55
C GLY A 149 17.24 -5.52 -2.74
N TRP A 150 17.65 -6.68 -3.24
CA TRP A 150 17.33 -7.99 -2.66
C TRP A 150 17.81 -8.15 -1.21
N GLU A 151 19.09 -7.96 -0.94
CA GLU A 151 19.64 -8.21 0.40
C GLU A 151 19.06 -7.28 1.47
N PRO A 152 19.00 -5.95 1.28
CA PRO A 152 18.41 -5.06 2.27
C PRO A 152 16.90 -5.34 2.45
N THR A 153 16.16 -5.61 1.37
CA THR A 153 14.73 -5.94 1.46
C THR A 153 14.50 -7.27 2.19
N ALA A 154 15.20 -8.33 1.81
CA ALA A 154 15.05 -9.62 2.47
C ALA A 154 15.44 -9.56 3.96
N THR A 155 16.43 -8.75 4.31
CA THR A 155 16.82 -8.54 5.71
C THR A 155 15.75 -7.78 6.49
N ALA A 156 15.18 -6.73 5.92
CA ALA A 156 14.17 -5.92 6.58
C ALA A 156 12.86 -6.70 6.82
N PHE A 157 12.41 -7.47 5.82
CA PHE A 157 11.13 -8.20 5.90
C PHE A 157 11.24 -9.56 6.60
N LEU A 158 12.35 -10.25 6.46
CA LEU A 158 12.50 -11.64 6.90
C LEU A 158 13.53 -11.81 8.02
N GLY A 159 14.23 -10.74 8.39
CA GLY A 159 15.33 -10.80 9.36
C GLY A 159 14.94 -11.30 10.76
N ARG A 160 13.69 -11.04 11.17
CA ARG A 160 13.13 -11.48 12.46
C ARG A 160 12.80 -12.98 12.53
N LEU A 161 12.78 -13.66 11.38
CA LEU A 161 12.49 -15.10 11.34
C LEU A 161 13.68 -15.93 11.85
N PRO A 162 13.45 -17.10 12.52
CA PRO A 162 14.50 -18.04 12.88
C PRO A 162 15.32 -18.45 11.63
N ARG A 163 16.62 -18.67 11.80
CA ARG A 163 17.58 -18.89 10.69
C ARG A 163 17.11 -19.93 9.67
N ALA A 164 16.62 -21.09 10.12
CA ALA A 164 16.16 -22.14 9.21
C ALA A 164 14.94 -21.74 8.40
N VAL A 165 13.93 -21.10 9.05
CA VAL A 165 12.71 -20.59 8.41
C VAL A 165 13.05 -19.46 7.45
N ARG A 166 13.94 -18.54 7.86
CA ARG A 166 14.36 -17.40 7.05
C ARG A 166 15.01 -17.84 5.73
N ARG A 167 15.89 -18.85 5.75
CA ARG A 167 16.52 -19.35 4.53
C ARG A 167 15.49 -19.88 3.52
N LEU A 168 14.52 -20.66 4.01
CA LEU A 168 13.43 -21.16 3.16
C LEU A 168 12.53 -20.03 2.66
N ALA A 169 12.13 -19.10 3.55
CA ALA A 169 11.28 -17.98 3.23
C ALA A 169 11.91 -17.09 2.15
N ARG A 170 13.21 -16.81 2.22
CA ARG A 170 13.96 -16.05 1.22
C ARG A 170 13.83 -16.67 -0.18
N THR A 171 14.05 -17.97 -0.29
CA THR A 171 13.94 -18.69 -1.57
C THR A 171 12.50 -18.68 -2.09
N VAL A 172 11.53 -18.97 -1.23
CA VAL A 172 10.11 -19.03 -1.61
C VAL A 172 9.57 -17.67 -2.05
N VAL A 173 9.88 -16.61 -1.30
CA VAL A 173 9.41 -15.26 -1.63
C VAL A 173 10.03 -14.78 -2.94
N ARG A 174 11.35 -14.91 -3.10
CA ARG A 174 12.04 -14.48 -4.34
C ARG A 174 11.49 -15.21 -5.57
N GLU A 175 11.27 -16.52 -5.47
CA GLU A 175 10.71 -17.32 -6.55
C GLU A 175 9.25 -16.96 -6.87
N ARG A 176 8.45 -16.67 -5.84
CA ARG A 176 7.08 -16.19 -6.03
C ARG A 176 7.03 -14.86 -6.78
N VAL A 177 7.88 -13.90 -6.40
CA VAL A 177 7.95 -12.60 -7.07
C VAL A 177 8.46 -12.77 -8.50
N ARG A 178 9.48 -13.61 -8.73
CA ARG A 178 9.97 -13.92 -10.08
C ARG A 178 8.86 -14.46 -10.99
N LYS A 179 8.07 -15.41 -10.50
CA LYS A 179 6.93 -15.96 -11.25
C LYS A 179 5.85 -14.92 -11.51
N MET A 180 5.51 -14.11 -10.50
CA MET A 180 4.55 -13.02 -10.64
C MET A 180 4.98 -12.06 -11.76
N LEU A 181 6.23 -11.59 -11.75
CA LEU A 181 6.78 -10.69 -12.75
C LEU A 181 6.82 -11.34 -14.14
N HIS A 182 7.20 -12.62 -14.22
CA HIS A 182 7.23 -13.35 -15.48
C HIS A 182 5.84 -13.48 -16.12
N PHE A 183 4.82 -13.82 -15.34
CA PHE A 183 3.46 -13.96 -15.84
C PHE A 183 2.80 -12.62 -16.15
N GLN A 184 3.13 -11.56 -15.40
CA GLN A 184 2.70 -10.22 -15.72
C GLN A 184 3.35 -9.69 -17.01
N GLY A 185 4.58 -10.09 -17.31
CA GLY A 185 5.31 -9.73 -18.53
C GLY A 185 6.61 -9.00 -18.26
N LEU A 186 6.67 -8.11 -17.26
CA LEU A 186 7.85 -7.30 -16.94
C LEU A 186 9.11 -8.15 -16.69
N GLY A 187 8.96 -9.30 -16.04
CA GLY A 187 10.08 -10.20 -15.74
C GLY A 187 10.67 -10.94 -16.94
N ARG A 188 10.24 -10.62 -18.17
CA ARG A 188 10.82 -11.12 -19.43
C ARG A 188 11.78 -10.13 -20.09
N HIS A 189 11.84 -8.91 -19.53
CA HIS A 189 12.71 -7.84 -20.01
C HIS A 189 14.07 -7.87 -19.30
N THR A 190 15.06 -7.23 -19.93
CA THR A 190 16.35 -7.03 -19.30
C THR A 190 16.27 -6.00 -18.19
N ARG A 191 17.30 -5.95 -17.34
CA ARG A 191 17.38 -4.95 -16.25
C ARG A 191 17.29 -3.52 -16.80
N GLU A 192 17.99 -3.25 -17.88
CA GLU A 192 18.07 -1.95 -18.56
C GLU A 192 16.70 -1.54 -19.12
N GLU A 193 15.99 -2.46 -19.76
CA GLU A 193 14.64 -2.22 -20.28
C GLU A 193 13.64 -1.93 -19.14
N ILE A 194 13.72 -2.66 -18.03
CA ILE A 194 12.84 -2.46 -16.88
C ILE A 194 13.01 -1.05 -16.28
N TYR A 195 14.26 -0.59 -16.15
CA TYR A 195 14.51 0.76 -15.63
C TYR A 195 14.28 1.86 -16.67
N ALA A 196 14.34 1.56 -17.95
CA ALA A 196 13.88 2.47 -19.00
C ALA A 196 12.34 2.67 -18.93
N PHE A 197 11.58 1.62 -18.65
CA PHE A 197 10.14 1.74 -18.39
C PHE A 197 9.84 2.55 -17.12
N ALA A 198 10.60 2.32 -16.05
CA ALA A 198 10.47 3.13 -14.83
C ALA A 198 10.70 4.61 -15.08
N ARG A 199 11.71 4.94 -15.89
CA ARG A 199 12.00 6.34 -16.29
C ARG A 199 10.82 6.98 -17.01
N ALA A 200 10.25 6.28 -17.99
CA ALA A 200 9.08 6.77 -18.74
C ALA A 200 7.86 6.98 -17.83
N ASP A 201 7.60 6.05 -16.89
CA ASP A 201 6.49 6.18 -15.95
C ASP A 201 6.68 7.37 -14.99
N LEU A 202 7.88 7.53 -14.44
CA LEU A 202 8.20 8.60 -13.51
C LEU A 202 8.22 9.97 -14.22
N GLU A 203 8.73 10.04 -15.45
CA GLU A 203 8.67 11.24 -16.28
C GLU A 203 7.23 11.65 -16.55
N ALA A 204 6.37 10.70 -16.97
CA ALA A 204 4.95 10.97 -17.20
C ALA A 204 4.24 11.45 -15.93
N ALA A 205 4.55 10.85 -14.77
CA ALA A 205 3.99 11.28 -13.49
C ALA A 205 4.49 12.67 -13.09
N ALA A 206 5.78 12.97 -13.30
CA ALA A 206 6.41 14.25 -12.97
C ALA A 206 5.87 15.39 -13.85
N GLU A 207 5.74 15.15 -15.16
CA GLU A 207 5.16 16.09 -16.11
C GLU A 207 3.67 16.34 -15.82
N HIS A 208 2.92 15.27 -15.50
CA HIS A 208 1.52 15.41 -15.13
C HIS A 208 1.35 16.22 -13.83
N LEU A 209 2.17 15.98 -12.82
CA LEU A 209 2.15 16.75 -11.57
C LEU A 209 2.55 18.21 -11.83
N GLY A 210 3.65 18.44 -12.56
CA GLY A 210 4.20 19.79 -12.80
C GLY A 210 4.44 20.52 -11.49
N ASP A 211 3.94 21.75 -11.41
CA ASP A 211 4.00 22.61 -10.22
C ASP A 211 2.71 22.56 -9.37
N LYS A 212 1.78 21.65 -9.69
CA LYS A 212 0.53 21.52 -8.95
C LYS A 212 0.78 20.94 -7.55
N PRO A 213 0.01 21.38 -6.54
CA PRO A 213 0.10 20.82 -5.19
C PRO A 213 -0.35 19.35 -5.11
N PHE A 214 -1.26 18.91 -6.00
CA PHE A 214 -1.78 17.55 -6.05
C PHE A 214 -1.97 17.08 -7.50
N PHE A 215 -2.07 15.77 -7.72
CA PHE A 215 -2.19 15.17 -9.05
C PHE A 215 -3.44 15.65 -9.81
N ALA A 216 -4.54 15.90 -9.10
CA ALA A 216 -5.77 16.42 -9.68
C ALA A 216 -5.92 17.97 -9.57
N GLY A 217 -4.86 18.71 -9.32
CA GLY A 217 -4.88 20.19 -9.23
C GLY A 217 -4.74 20.70 -7.81
N ASP A 218 -5.69 21.52 -7.34
CA ASP A 218 -5.57 22.23 -6.05
C ASP A 218 -6.13 21.45 -4.86
N ARG A 219 -6.64 20.27 -5.10
CA ARG A 219 -7.35 19.47 -4.09
C ARG A 219 -6.78 18.06 -4.00
N LEU A 220 -6.67 17.60 -2.77
CA LEU A 220 -6.28 16.26 -2.43
C LEU A 220 -7.43 15.28 -2.78
N THR A 221 -7.13 14.25 -3.57
CA THR A 221 -8.10 13.30 -4.12
C THR A 221 -7.61 11.86 -3.98
N THR A 222 -8.41 10.89 -4.42
CA THR A 222 -8.03 9.46 -4.35
C THR A 222 -6.74 9.16 -5.09
N ILE A 223 -6.46 9.84 -6.22
CA ILE A 223 -5.24 9.59 -6.98
C ILE A 223 -3.97 9.99 -6.21
N ASP A 224 -4.06 10.97 -5.32
CA ASP A 224 -2.93 11.36 -4.47
C ASP A 224 -2.60 10.25 -3.45
N ALA A 225 -3.59 9.61 -2.86
CA ALA A 225 -3.37 8.46 -1.99
C ALA A 225 -2.76 7.27 -2.75
N VAL A 226 -3.16 7.04 -4.01
CA VAL A 226 -2.58 6.02 -4.90
C VAL A 226 -1.11 6.32 -5.18
N ALA A 227 -0.82 7.53 -5.65
CA ALA A 227 0.52 7.98 -5.99
C ALA A 227 1.43 7.94 -4.76
N PHE A 228 0.96 8.46 -3.62
CA PHE A 228 1.72 8.44 -2.37
C PHE A 228 2.05 7.02 -1.91
N GLY A 229 1.07 6.12 -1.95
CA GLY A 229 1.29 4.72 -1.60
C GLY A 229 2.49 4.10 -2.34
N LEU A 230 2.66 4.43 -3.62
CA LEU A 230 3.76 3.92 -4.42
C LEU A 230 5.03 4.77 -4.31
N LEU A 231 4.94 6.08 -4.56
CA LEU A 231 6.10 6.96 -4.64
C LEU A 231 6.83 7.09 -3.30
N ALA A 232 6.12 7.15 -2.17
CA ALA A 232 6.74 7.10 -0.84
C ALA A 232 7.53 5.80 -0.62
N ASN A 233 7.08 4.71 -1.21
CA ASN A 233 7.79 3.43 -1.21
C ASN A 233 9.01 3.39 -2.15
N VAL A 234 9.21 4.38 -3.00
CA VAL A 234 10.42 4.57 -3.82
C VAL A 234 11.34 5.59 -3.18
N TYR A 235 10.82 6.78 -2.84
CA TYR A 235 11.60 7.93 -2.40
C TYR A 235 11.99 7.89 -0.92
N LEU A 236 11.05 7.52 -0.05
CA LEU A 236 11.15 7.71 1.40
C LEU A 236 11.58 6.45 2.17
N VAL A 237 12.05 5.42 1.46
CA VAL A 237 12.61 4.20 2.08
C VAL A 237 14.15 4.23 2.00
N PRO A 238 14.86 3.67 2.99
CA PRO A 238 16.33 3.71 3.03
C PRO A 238 16.94 2.61 2.14
N LEU A 239 16.56 2.56 0.86
CA LEU A 239 17.09 1.64 -0.13
C LEU A 239 17.83 2.43 -1.22
N ASP A 240 19.12 2.14 -1.39
CA ASP A 240 19.88 2.63 -2.54
C ASP A 240 19.77 1.61 -3.69
N THR A 241 18.84 1.88 -4.60
CA THR A 241 18.54 1.03 -5.75
C THR A 241 18.54 1.87 -7.03
N GLU A 242 18.71 1.21 -8.20
CA GLU A 242 18.60 1.89 -9.48
C GLU A 242 17.27 2.61 -9.65
N LEU A 243 16.15 1.99 -9.21
CA LEU A 243 14.84 2.64 -9.26
C LEU A 243 14.83 3.96 -8.47
N ARG A 244 15.46 3.99 -7.29
CA ARG A 244 15.54 5.23 -6.50
C ARG A 244 16.42 6.27 -7.18
N ARG A 245 17.53 5.87 -7.79
CA ARG A 245 18.40 6.80 -8.55
C ARG A 245 17.66 7.42 -9.73
N VAL A 246 16.93 6.61 -10.51
CA VAL A 246 16.07 7.09 -11.59
C VAL A 246 14.99 8.03 -11.04
N ALA A 247 14.37 7.70 -9.93
CA ALA A 247 13.33 8.54 -9.34
C ALA A 247 13.88 9.91 -8.88
N LEU A 248 15.10 9.98 -8.37
CA LEU A 248 15.73 11.23 -7.93
C LEU A 248 16.04 12.21 -9.09
N GLU A 249 15.90 11.79 -10.35
CA GLU A 249 15.96 12.69 -11.50
C GLU A 249 14.71 13.59 -11.60
N TYR A 250 13.64 13.29 -10.82
CA TYR A 250 12.36 14.01 -10.80
C TYR A 250 12.12 14.63 -9.40
N PRO A 251 12.78 15.76 -9.10
CA PRO A 251 12.76 16.34 -7.74
C PRO A 251 11.38 16.87 -7.32
N ASN A 252 10.49 17.22 -8.26
CA ASN A 252 9.13 17.64 -7.95
C ASN A 252 8.31 16.49 -7.33
N LEU A 253 8.49 15.25 -7.77
CA LEU A 253 7.84 14.08 -7.16
C LEU A 253 8.35 13.82 -5.73
N LEU A 254 9.65 14.01 -5.48
CA LEU A 254 10.21 13.90 -4.12
C LEU A 254 9.63 14.98 -3.20
N ALA A 255 9.65 16.25 -3.64
CA ALA A 255 9.11 17.36 -2.87
C ALA A 255 7.61 17.18 -2.56
N TRP A 256 6.87 16.66 -3.54
CA TRP A 256 5.46 16.31 -3.36
C TRP A 256 5.28 15.17 -2.33
N CYS A 257 6.08 14.11 -2.38
CA CYS A 257 6.05 13.02 -1.39
C CYS A 257 6.32 13.54 0.03
N ASP A 258 7.32 14.43 0.21
CA ASP A 258 7.64 15.02 1.51
C ASP A 258 6.48 15.87 2.04
N SER A 259 5.84 16.66 1.16
CA SER A 259 4.66 17.46 1.52
C SER A 259 3.48 16.59 1.93
N MET A 260 3.20 15.52 1.18
CA MET A 260 2.14 14.56 1.50
C MET A 260 2.39 13.88 2.85
N GLU A 261 3.63 13.45 3.12
CA GLU A 261 3.96 12.82 4.40
C GLU A 261 3.74 13.76 5.58
N GLN A 262 4.19 15.01 5.47
CA GLN A 262 3.97 16.03 6.50
C GLN A 262 2.48 16.30 6.73
N GLY A 263 1.70 16.44 5.67
CA GLY A 263 0.24 16.64 5.75
C GLY A 263 -0.48 15.49 6.45
N LEU A 264 -0.13 14.24 6.11
CA LEU A 264 -0.73 13.05 6.73
C LEU A 264 -0.33 12.85 8.20
N GLN A 265 0.84 13.35 8.61
CA GLN A 265 1.29 13.31 10.01
C GLN A 265 0.65 14.42 10.87
N ALA A 266 0.37 15.57 10.28
CA ALA A 266 -0.25 16.71 10.99
C ALA A 266 -1.76 16.51 11.24
N GLY A 267 -2.43 15.70 10.45
CA GLY A 267 -3.86 15.39 10.55
C GLY A 267 -4.21 14.12 11.35
N GLY A 268 -3.21 13.49 12.01
CA GLY A 268 -3.34 12.22 12.77
C GLY A 268 -3.27 12.46 14.31
#